data_75a33cbc8daff0eac937584aeecea897
#
_entry.id   75a33cbc8daff0eac937584aeecea897
#
_cell.length_a   1.000
_cell.length_b   1.000
_cell.length_c   1.000
_cell.angle_alpha   90.00
_cell.angle_beta   90.00
_cell.angle_gamma   90.00
#
_symmetry.space_group_name_H-M   'P 1'
#
loop_
_entity.id
_entity.type
_entity.pdbx_description
1 polymer ?
#
loop_
_entity_poly.entity_id
_entity_poly.type
_entity_poly.pdbx_seq_one_letter_code
_entity_poly.pdbx_strand_id
1 'polypeptide(L)'
;MPKVCEEARVLHQRSPMAGVYDLTLSAPTIARSARPGQFVEVAVPHGGALLRRPLGIAETSAEAGEIRLIYRVVGRGTELLAAADAGETISVLGPLGHGFNVTYRHPLLVGGGMGLTPLLFFAAA
;
A
#
# COMPACT_ATOMS: atom_id res chain seq x y z
N MET A 1 9.41 -11.03 9.95
CA MET A 1 8.23 -10.34 10.49
C MET A 1 6.97 -11.12 10.18
N PRO A 2 6.14 -11.39 11.16
CA PRO A 2 4.89 -12.06 10.89
C PRO A 2 3.95 -11.15 10.09
N LYS A 3 3.27 -11.75 9.14
CA LYS A 3 2.21 -11.06 8.40
C LYS A 3 0.92 -11.17 9.19
N VAL A 4 0.08 -10.16 9.07
CA VAL A 4 -1.23 -10.14 9.72
C VAL A 4 -2.31 -9.80 8.70
N CYS A 5 -3.53 -10.21 8.98
CA CYS A 5 -4.71 -9.78 8.24
C CYS A 5 -5.39 -8.72 9.09
N GLU A 6 -5.35 -7.49 8.63
CA GLU A 6 -5.84 -6.35 9.40
C GLU A 6 -7.01 -5.67 8.67
N GLU A 7 -8.06 -5.37 9.44
CA GLU A 7 -9.18 -4.60 8.92
C GLU A 7 -8.78 -3.13 8.93
N ALA A 8 -8.47 -2.61 7.76
CA ALA A 8 -7.99 -1.25 7.59
C ALA A 8 -9.13 -0.33 7.18
N ARG A 9 -9.17 0.86 7.77
CA ARG A 9 -10.17 1.85 7.40
C ARG A 9 -9.60 2.83 6.39
N VAL A 10 -10.36 3.10 5.34
CA VAL A 10 -9.99 4.12 4.35
C VAL A 10 -10.08 5.48 5.00
N LEU A 11 -8.97 6.18 5.10
CA LEU A 11 -8.93 7.54 5.65
C LEU A 11 -9.20 8.55 4.55
N HIS A 12 -8.51 8.42 3.43
CA HIS A 12 -8.82 9.19 2.24
C HIS A 12 -8.20 8.52 1.01
N GLN A 13 -8.73 8.85 -0.14
CA GLN A 13 -8.23 8.38 -1.41
C GLN A 13 -8.40 9.49 -2.44
N ARG A 14 -7.35 9.75 -3.21
CA ARG A 14 -7.38 10.79 -4.24
C ARG A 14 -6.67 10.31 -5.48
N SER A 15 -6.95 10.93 -6.62
CA SER A 15 -6.29 10.62 -7.87
C SER A 15 -5.39 11.79 -8.28
N PRO A 16 -4.07 11.70 -8.09
CA PRO A 16 -3.16 12.77 -8.49
C PRO A 16 -3.05 12.92 -10.00
N MET A 17 -3.35 11.85 -10.74
CA MET A 17 -3.43 11.88 -12.21
C MET A 17 -4.37 10.78 -12.67
N ALA A 18 -4.83 10.89 -13.93
CA ALA A 18 -5.80 9.93 -14.47
C ALA A 18 -5.31 8.50 -14.34
N GLY A 19 -6.15 7.63 -13.77
CA GLY A 19 -5.87 6.21 -13.63
C GLY A 19 -4.93 5.84 -12.48
N VAL A 20 -4.41 6.82 -11.73
CA VAL A 20 -3.52 6.57 -10.59
C VAL A 20 -4.19 7.08 -9.32
N TYR A 21 -4.15 6.26 -8.27
CA TYR A 21 -4.78 6.59 -6.99
C TYR A 21 -3.78 6.52 -5.85
N ASP A 22 -3.95 7.42 -4.90
CA ASP A 22 -3.17 7.56 -3.67
C ASP A 22 -4.12 7.27 -2.51
N LEU A 23 -3.98 6.09 -1.92
CA LEU A 23 -4.88 5.58 -0.89
C LEU A 23 -4.18 5.56 0.46
N THR A 24 -4.77 6.20 1.46
CA THR A 24 -4.27 6.17 2.83
C THR A 24 -5.22 5.35 3.70
N LEU A 25 -4.65 4.35 4.37
CA LEU A 25 -5.39 3.43 5.22
C LEU A 25 -4.91 3.51 6.67
N SER A 26 -5.84 3.40 7.61
CA SER A 26 -5.52 3.18 9.01
C SER A 26 -5.27 1.70 9.20
N ALA A 27 -4.01 1.32 9.38
CA ALA A 27 -3.57 -0.06 9.55
C ALA A 27 -2.38 -0.08 10.51
N PRO A 28 -2.63 0.15 11.82
CA PRO A 28 -1.54 0.37 12.78
C PRO A 28 -0.58 -0.79 12.94
N THR A 29 -1.05 -2.04 12.89
CA THR A 29 -0.17 -3.19 13.04
C THR A 29 0.79 -3.31 11.86
N ILE A 30 0.27 -3.18 10.64
CA ILE A 30 1.09 -3.23 9.43
C ILE A 30 2.05 -2.03 9.40
N ALA A 31 1.56 -0.85 9.76
CA ALA A 31 2.37 0.37 9.74
C ALA A 31 3.62 0.25 10.63
N ARG A 32 3.49 -0.42 11.77
CA ARG A 32 4.60 -0.59 12.71
C ARG A 32 5.64 -1.60 12.26
N SER A 33 5.24 -2.57 11.43
CA SER A 33 6.12 -3.68 11.07
C SER A 33 6.62 -3.64 9.63
N ALA A 34 6.02 -2.82 8.76
CA ALA A 34 6.40 -2.78 7.35
C ALA A 34 7.77 -2.14 7.13
N ARG A 35 8.47 -2.66 6.13
CA ARG A 35 9.80 -2.19 5.72
C ARG A 35 9.79 -1.77 4.25
N PRO A 36 10.67 -0.84 3.85
CA PRO A 36 10.80 -0.47 2.44
C PRO A 36 11.00 -1.68 1.54
N GLY A 37 10.29 -1.75 0.44
CA GLY A 37 10.33 -2.87 -0.50
C GLY A 37 9.24 -3.89 -0.29
N GLN A 38 8.54 -3.83 0.82
CA GLN A 38 7.42 -4.74 1.09
C GLN A 38 6.13 -4.25 0.45
N PHE A 39 5.16 -5.15 0.36
CA PHE A 39 3.85 -4.87 -0.20
C PHE A 39 2.77 -5.47 0.69
N VAL A 40 1.53 -5.16 0.37
CA VAL A 40 0.36 -5.76 1.01
C VAL A 40 -0.56 -6.34 -0.04
N GLU A 41 -1.39 -7.30 0.38
CA GLU A 41 -2.47 -7.80 -0.46
C GLU A 41 -3.78 -7.24 0.05
N VAL A 42 -4.46 -6.49 -0.78
CA VAL A 42 -5.68 -5.76 -0.43
C VAL A 42 -6.88 -6.51 -0.98
N ALA A 43 -7.86 -6.79 -0.11
CA ALA A 43 -9.12 -7.39 -0.54
C ALA A 43 -9.90 -6.37 -1.35
N VAL A 44 -10.51 -6.83 -2.45
CA VAL A 44 -11.28 -5.94 -3.32
C VAL A 44 -12.62 -5.64 -2.65
N PRO A 45 -12.91 -4.36 -2.31
CA PRO A 45 -14.19 -4.02 -1.69
C PRO A 45 -15.31 -4.24 -2.69
N HIS A 46 -16.43 -4.80 -2.20
CA HIS A 46 -17.61 -5.11 -3.03
C HIS A 46 -17.31 -6.07 -4.19
N GLY A 47 -16.14 -6.72 -4.17
CA GLY A 47 -15.70 -7.58 -5.26
C GLY A 47 -16.11 -9.04 -5.14
N GLY A 48 -16.76 -9.42 -4.07
CA GLY A 48 -17.19 -10.80 -3.84
C GLY A 48 -16.00 -11.77 -3.81
N ALA A 49 -15.93 -12.66 -4.80
CA ALA A 49 -14.90 -13.69 -4.87
C ALA A 49 -13.64 -13.25 -5.61
N LEU A 50 -13.48 -11.97 -5.94
CA LEU A 50 -12.28 -11.49 -6.60
C LEU A 50 -11.05 -11.68 -5.71
N LEU A 51 -9.94 -12.03 -6.33
CA LEU A 51 -8.67 -12.23 -5.63
C LEU A 51 -8.16 -10.91 -5.06
N ARG A 52 -7.40 -11.01 -3.95
CA ARG A 52 -6.70 -9.86 -3.40
C ARG A 52 -5.72 -9.29 -4.42
N ARG A 53 -5.47 -7.98 -4.34
CA ARG A 53 -4.53 -7.30 -5.23
C ARG A 53 -3.26 -6.94 -4.47
N PRO A 54 -2.08 -7.28 -5.00
CA PRO A 54 -0.81 -6.88 -4.39
C PRO A 54 -0.52 -5.42 -4.71
N LEU A 55 -0.26 -4.63 -3.67
CA LEU A 55 0.06 -3.21 -3.82
C LEU A 55 1.29 -2.88 -2.98
N GLY A 56 2.25 -2.19 -3.59
CA GLY A 56 3.45 -1.75 -2.90
C GLY A 56 3.15 -0.66 -1.89
N ILE A 57 3.84 -0.70 -0.76
CA ILE A 57 3.70 0.32 0.27
C ILE A 57 4.58 1.51 -0.11
N ALA A 58 3.97 2.68 -0.28
CA ALA A 58 4.68 3.91 -0.62
C ALA A 58 5.23 4.62 0.61
N GLU A 59 4.50 4.55 1.72
CA GLU A 59 4.87 5.28 2.94
C GLU A 59 4.15 4.68 4.13
N THR A 60 4.76 4.76 5.31
CA THR A 60 4.10 4.38 6.55
C THR A 60 4.34 5.44 7.60
N SER A 61 3.40 5.55 8.54
CA SER A 61 3.56 6.33 9.76
C SER A 61 3.22 5.43 10.93
N ALA A 62 4.23 4.93 11.63
CA ALA A 62 4.03 4.07 12.79
C ALA A 62 3.29 4.81 13.90
N GLU A 63 3.57 6.10 14.09
CA GLU A 63 2.91 6.94 15.09
C GLU A 63 1.42 7.08 14.81
N ALA A 64 1.07 7.44 13.58
CA ALA A 64 -0.32 7.62 13.20
C ALA A 64 -1.03 6.30 12.91
N GLY A 65 -0.29 5.21 12.75
CA GLY A 65 -0.85 3.91 12.39
C GLY A 65 -1.38 3.87 10.97
N GLU A 66 -0.71 4.54 10.04
CA GLU A 66 -1.17 4.70 8.66
C GLU A 66 -0.21 4.11 7.66
N ILE A 67 -0.78 3.55 6.59
CA ILE A 67 -0.01 3.14 5.42
C ILE A 67 -0.58 3.86 4.20
N ARG A 68 0.29 4.14 3.25
CA ARG A 68 -0.08 4.82 2.01
C ARG A 68 0.28 3.95 0.83
N LEU A 69 -0.68 3.73 -0.04
CA LEU A 69 -0.53 2.90 -1.22
C LEU A 69 -0.81 3.76 -2.45
N ILE A 70 0.07 3.67 -3.46
CA ILE A 70 -0.15 4.35 -4.73
C ILE A 70 -0.26 3.27 -5.79
N TYR A 71 -1.34 3.26 -6.54
CA TYR A 71 -1.59 2.20 -7.51
C TYR A 71 -2.24 2.74 -8.77
N ARG A 72 -2.11 1.95 -9.84
CA ARG A 72 -2.74 2.25 -11.12
C ARG A 72 -3.96 1.35 -11.29
N VAL A 73 -5.02 1.92 -11.85
CA VAL A 73 -6.20 1.13 -12.20
C VAL A 73 -5.88 0.35 -13.49
N VAL A 74 -5.86 -0.98 -13.37
CA VAL A 74 -5.49 -1.86 -14.48
C VAL A 74 -6.50 -2.98 -14.73
N GLY A 75 -7.59 -3.04 -13.99
CA GLY A 75 -8.62 -4.05 -14.16
C GLY A 75 -9.72 -3.91 -13.13
N ARG A 76 -10.62 -4.90 -13.11
CA ARG A 76 -11.83 -4.86 -12.28
C ARG A 76 -11.53 -4.66 -10.79
N GLY A 77 -10.52 -5.38 -10.28
CA GLY A 77 -10.18 -5.29 -8.87
C GLY A 77 -9.74 -3.88 -8.46
N THR A 78 -8.83 -3.29 -9.23
CA THR A 78 -8.36 -1.93 -8.93
C THR A 78 -9.43 -0.88 -9.22
N GLU A 79 -10.34 -1.12 -10.18
CA GLU A 79 -11.49 -0.23 -10.40
C GLU A 79 -12.39 -0.18 -9.18
N LEU A 80 -12.69 -1.34 -8.59
CA LEU A 80 -13.52 -1.41 -7.39
C LEU A 80 -12.82 -0.79 -6.18
N LEU A 81 -11.51 -0.99 -6.08
CA LEU A 81 -10.73 -0.36 -5.01
C LEU A 81 -10.76 1.16 -5.14
N ALA A 82 -10.66 1.67 -6.36
CA ALA A 82 -10.68 3.12 -6.62
C ALA A 82 -12.04 3.75 -6.27
N ALA A 83 -13.09 2.95 -6.19
CA ALA A 83 -14.42 3.41 -5.81
C ALA A 83 -14.64 3.42 -4.28
N ALA A 84 -13.68 2.97 -3.49
CA ALA A 84 -13.80 2.93 -2.04
C ALA A 84 -13.80 4.34 -1.45
N ASP A 85 -14.75 4.62 -0.58
CA ASP A 85 -14.90 5.92 0.06
C ASP A 85 -14.28 5.94 1.46
N ALA A 86 -13.94 7.13 1.93
CA ALA A 86 -13.46 7.31 3.28
C ALA A 86 -14.45 6.73 4.29
N GLY A 87 -13.93 6.02 5.28
CA GLY A 87 -14.75 5.34 6.29
C GLY A 87 -15.03 3.88 6.00
N GLU A 88 -14.88 3.43 4.76
CA GLU A 88 -15.04 2.01 4.43
C GLU A 88 -13.89 1.20 5.02
N THR A 89 -14.17 -0.06 5.34
CA THR A 89 -13.18 -0.98 5.89
C THR A 89 -12.75 -1.96 4.82
N ILE A 90 -11.44 -2.16 4.69
CA ILE A 90 -10.86 -3.06 3.70
C ILE A 90 -9.91 -4.02 4.42
N SER A 91 -10.02 -5.31 4.13
CA SER A 91 -9.12 -6.31 4.69
C SER A 91 -7.77 -6.24 3.97
N VAL A 92 -6.70 -6.11 4.74
CA VAL A 92 -5.33 -5.99 4.21
C VAL A 92 -4.45 -7.07 4.86
N LEU A 93 -3.76 -7.83 4.03
CA LEU A 93 -2.84 -8.86 4.47
C LEU A 93 -1.40 -8.39 4.24
N GLY A 94 -0.62 -8.36 5.27
CA GLY A 94 0.78 -7.97 5.16
C GLY A 94 1.44 -7.69 6.51
N PRO A 95 2.65 -7.12 6.47
CA PRO A 95 3.45 -6.83 5.27
C PRO A 95 4.03 -8.10 4.66
N LEU A 96 4.22 -8.10 3.35
CA LEU A 96 4.69 -9.26 2.59
C LEU A 96 5.98 -8.93 1.83
N GLY A 97 6.71 -9.97 1.48
CA GLY A 97 7.95 -9.83 0.73
C GLY A 97 9.14 -9.44 1.59
N HIS A 98 10.29 -9.35 0.95
CA HIS A 98 11.53 -8.94 1.61
C HIS A 98 11.70 -7.43 1.45
N GLY A 99 12.14 -6.78 2.53
CA GLY A 99 12.47 -5.37 2.46
C GLY A 99 13.76 -5.14 1.67
N PHE A 100 13.96 -3.91 1.21
CA PHE A 100 15.24 -3.52 0.63
C PHE A 100 16.31 -3.47 1.73
N ASN A 101 17.56 -3.62 1.32
CA ASN A 101 18.67 -3.41 2.23
C ASN A 101 18.82 -1.90 2.47
N VAL A 102 18.55 -1.46 3.70
CA VAL A 102 18.57 -0.04 4.07
C VAL A 102 19.91 0.39 4.69
N THR A 103 20.91 -0.48 4.67
CA THR A 103 22.22 -0.17 5.28
C THR A 103 23.17 0.57 4.33
N TYR A 104 22.80 0.76 3.07
CA TYR A 104 23.61 1.51 2.11
C TYR A 104 23.67 2.98 2.50
N ARG A 105 24.87 3.56 2.43
CA ARG A 105 25.06 4.95 2.82
C ARG A 105 24.57 5.94 1.76
N HIS A 106 24.72 5.59 0.49
CA HIS A 106 24.38 6.46 -0.64
C HIS A 106 23.67 5.66 -1.73
N PRO A 107 22.45 5.19 -1.45
CA PRO A 107 21.71 4.40 -2.44
C PRO A 107 21.28 5.26 -3.62
N LEU A 108 21.37 4.68 -4.83
CA LEU A 108 20.80 5.25 -6.02
C LEU A 108 19.46 4.58 -6.27
N LEU A 109 18.39 5.36 -6.28
CA LEU A 109 17.03 4.86 -6.49
C LEU A 109 16.60 5.12 -7.92
N VAL A 110 16.26 4.04 -8.64
CA VAL A 110 15.81 4.12 -10.03
C VAL A 110 14.46 3.42 -10.13
N GLY A 111 13.48 4.11 -10.69
CA GLY A 111 12.16 3.54 -10.84
C GLY A 111 11.36 4.25 -11.90
N GLY A 112 10.36 3.57 -12.44
CA GLY A 112 9.44 4.11 -13.41
C GLY A 112 8.07 3.49 -13.23
N GLY A 113 7.01 4.20 -13.61
CA GLY A 113 5.65 3.74 -13.43
C GLY A 113 5.36 3.43 -11.96
N MET A 114 4.66 2.33 -11.72
CA MET A 114 4.30 1.94 -10.35
C MET A 114 5.45 1.27 -9.59
N GLY A 115 6.54 0.95 -10.26
CA GLY A 115 7.74 0.45 -9.58
C GLY A 115 8.38 1.49 -8.66
N LEU A 116 8.04 2.76 -8.81
CA LEU A 116 8.55 3.84 -7.97
C LEU A 116 7.96 3.80 -6.55
N THR A 117 6.77 3.22 -6.37
CA THR A 117 6.07 3.20 -5.08
C THR A 117 6.91 2.60 -3.93
N PRO A 118 7.48 1.39 -4.05
CA PRO A 118 8.34 0.85 -3.00
C PRO A 118 9.60 1.67 -2.78
N LEU A 119 10.12 2.33 -3.84
CA LEU A 119 11.31 3.17 -3.72
C LEU A 119 11.03 4.44 -2.94
N LEU A 120 9.82 4.98 -3.01
CA LEU A 120 9.43 6.13 -2.20
C LEU A 120 9.47 5.78 -0.71
N PHE A 121 9.00 4.60 -0.35
CA PHE A 121 9.05 4.12 1.03
C PHE A 121 10.51 3.96 1.48
N PHE A 122 11.36 3.39 0.64
CA PHE A 122 12.79 3.23 0.93
C PHE A 122 13.45 4.60 1.18
N ALA A 123 13.14 5.58 0.35
CA ALA A 123 13.74 6.91 0.47
C ALA A 123 13.33 7.62 1.76
N ALA A 124 12.14 7.33 2.30
CA ALA A 124 11.63 7.93 3.53
C ALA A 124 12.16 7.24 4.80
N ALA A 125 12.76 6.05 4.65
CA ALA A 125 13.22 5.26 5.79
C ALA A 125 14.47 5.84 6.47
#